data_1c1dcf3e307158eab42c4f6b9b68dea9
#
_entry.id   1c1dcf3e307158eab42c4f6b9b68dea9
#
_cell.length_a   1.000
_cell.length_b   1.000
_cell.length_c   1.000
_cell.angle_alpha   90.00
_cell.angle_beta   90.00
_cell.angle_gamma   90.00
#
_symmetry.space_group_name_H-M   'P 1'
#
loop_
_entity.id
_entity.type
_entity.pdbx_description
1 polymer ?
#
loop_
_entity_poly.entity_id
_entity_poly.type
_entity_poly.pdbx_seq_one_letter_code
_entity_poly.pdbx_strand_id
1 'polypeptide(L)'
;MRAIWKGSIAFGLVNVPVKLYSATEDHDISLHQVHNEDGGRIRYQRKCEICGEVVAYEDIDKAYEEDGRTVVLTSAELKSLPEENSREIEVVEFIPAEQLDPIMYERSYFLEPDSKSPKAYMLLRQTLEDTDRIAIVQYALRQKTRLGALRVRGDVLLLQALLWGDEVREAKFPSLETDIKITDKEMEMSSALVDSMAHDFDPEEYTDDYQAQLKTLIEAKLEKGEALDTEATFGAVEGEGEGGDVIDLMEALKRSLDKKRGKEKASDDDAAADKAASKPKARAKKKA
;
A
#
# COMPACT_ATOMS: atom_id res chain seq x y z
N MET A 1 -1.09 -1.41 19.43
CA MET A 1 0.10 -0.96 18.62
C MET A 1 1.30 -0.73 19.56
N ARG A 2 2.52 -0.99 19.10
CA ARG A 2 3.76 -0.73 19.86
C ARG A 2 4.46 0.49 19.26
N ALA A 3 4.86 1.46 20.10
CA ALA A 3 5.64 2.61 19.64
C ALA A 3 6.99 2.14 19.09
N ILE A 4 7.33 2.57 17.89
CA ILE A 4 8.59 2.23 17.21
C ILE A 4 9.67 3.31 17.43
N TRP A 5 9.26 4.53 17.81
CA TRP A 5 10.14 5.66 18.05
C TRP A 5 9.48 6.66 19.01
N LYS A 6 10.28 7.43 19.73
CA LYS A 6 9.88 8.53 20.60
C LYS A 6 10.77 9.72 20.37
N GLY A 7 10.17 10.88 20.28
CA GLY A 7 10.87 12.15 20.07
C GLY A 7 9.89 13.33 20.14
N SER A 8 10.15 14.35 19.38
CA SER A 8 9.33 15.55 19.36
C SER A 8 9.25 16.18 17.97
N ILE A 9 8.15 16.85 17.67
CA ILE A 9 8.04 17.71 16.50
C ILE A 9 8.58 19.09 16.91
N ALA A 10 9.60 19.57 16.20
CA ALA A 10 10.14 20.90 16.35
C ALA A 10 9.50 21.85 15.33
N PHE A 11 8.74 22.81 15.81
CA PHE A 11 8.04 23.80 15.02
C PHE A 11 8.39 25.20 15.53
N GLY A 12 9.36 25.85 14.92
CA GLY A 12 9.94 27.09 15.43
C GLY A 12 10.50 26.91 16.85
N LEU A 13 9.97 27.64 17.81
CA LEU A 13 10.33 27.52 19.23
C LEU A 13 9.42 26.54 20.00
N VAL A 14 8.45 25.93 19.34
CA VAL A 14 7.51 24.99 19.95
C VAL A 14 8.02 23.57 19.77
N ASN A 15 8.08 22.82 20.87
CA ASN A 15 8.45 21.43 20.88
C ASN A 15 7.23 20.59 21.30
N VAL A 16 6.85 19.63 20.48
CA VAL A 16 5.66 18.76 20.66
C VAL A 16 6.11 17.32 20.86
N PRO A 17 6.19 16.82 22.11
CA PRO A 17 6.60 15.44 22.36
C PRO A 17 5.60 14.44 21.75
N VAL A 18 6.11 13.44 21.03
CA VAL A 18 5.29 12.45 20.31
C VAL A 18 5.90 11.05 20.34
N LYS A 19 5.04 10.05 20.19
CA LYS A 19 5.37 8.66 19.90
C LYS A 19 4.94 8.34 18.48
N LEU A 20 5.76 7.56 17.78
CA LEU A 20 5.53 7.11 16.42
C LEU A 20 5.10 5.65 16.40
N TYR A 21 4.04 5.35 15.67
CA TYR A 21 3.49 4.00 15.44
C TYR A 21 3.37 3.72 13.95
N SER A 22 3.59 2.47 13.52
CA SER A 22 3.25 2.10 12.13
C SER A 22 1.75 2.30 11.91
N ALA A 23 1.37 2.98 10.83
CA ALA A 23 -0.02 3.21 10.46
C ALA A 23 -0.57 2.09 9.55
N THR A 24 0.30 1.23 9.04
CA THR A 24 -0.03 0.12 8.14
C THR A 24 0.53 -1.19 8.69
N GLU A 25 -0.15 -2.28 8.39
CA GLU A 25 0.25 -3.65 8.69
C GLU A 25 0.35 -4.43 7.37
N ASP A 26 1.11 -5.51 7.36
CA ASP A 26 1.17 -6.40 6.21
C ASP A 26 -0.14 -7.20 6.14
N HIS A 27 -0.71 -7.30 4.96
CA HIS A 27 -1.93 -8.06 4.70
C HIS A 27 -1.65 -9.56 4.55
N ASP A 28 -0.44 -9.91 4.12
CA ASP A 28 -0.05 -11.27 3.75
C ASP A 28 0.01 -12.22 4.94
N ILE A 29 -0.45 -13.46 4.73
CA ILE A 29 -0.27 -14.56 5.67
C ILE A 29 1.21 -14.86 5.80
N SER A 30 1.74 -14.78 7.03
CA SER A 30 3.16 -15.02 7.29
C SER A 30 3.48 -16.52 7.25
N LEU A 31 4.25 -16.94 6.25
CA LEU A 31 4.71 -18.31 6.07
C LEU A 31 6.20 -18.43 6.42
N HIS A 32 6.59 -19.58 6.96
CA HIS A 32 7.97 -19.93 7.25
C HIS A 32 8.51 -20.91 6.22
N GLN A 33 9.78 -20.76 5.84
CA GLN A 33 10.45 -21.74 5.02
C GLN A 33 10.83 -22.96 5.86
N VAL A 34 10.52 -24.15 5.35
CA VAL A 34 10.83 -25.42 5.98
C VAL A 34 11.50 -26.35 4.97
N HIS A 35 12.28 -27.30 5.48
CA HIS A 35 12.86 -28.37 4.67
C HIS A 35 11.74 -29.33 4.26
N ASN A 36 11.67 -29.66 2.98
CA ASN A 36 10.58 -30.47 2.42
C ASN A 36 10.59 -31.95 2.87
N GLU A 37 11.75 -32.46 3.32
CA GLU A 37 11.87 -33.85 3.74
C GLU A 37 11.47 -34.11 5.19
N ASP A 38 11.78 -33.13 6.09
CA ASP A 38 11.62 -33.33 7.54
C ASP A 38 10.81 -32.24 8.25
N GLY A 39 10.38 -31.20 7.51
CA GLY A 39 9.63 -30.06 8.06
C GLY A 39 10.44 -29.12 8.95
N GLY A 40 11.77 -29.32 9.04
CA GLY A 40 12.66 -28.50 9.84
C GLY A 40 12.71 -27.04 9.35
N ARG A 41 12.59 -26.09 10.27
CA ARG A 41 12.61 -24.64 9.92
C ARG A 41 13.97 -24.23 9.36
N ILE A 42 13.99 -23.63 8.18
CA ILE A 42 15.20 -23.08 7.55
C ILE A 42 15.71 -21.87 8.34
N ARG A 43 17.02 -21.85 8.58
CA ARG A 43 17.74 -20.73 9.20
C ARG A 43 18.88 -20.29 8.30
N TYR A 44 19.08 -18.98 8.17
CA TYR A 44 20.15 -18.40 7.37
C TYR A 44 21.39 -18.14 8.24
N GLN A 45 22.56 -18.49 7.71
CA GLN A 45 23.85 -18.17 8.29
C GLN A 45 24.60 -17.23 7.36
N ARG A 46 25.31 -16.26 7.93
CA ARG A 46 26.21 -15.39 7.18
C ARG A 46 27.54 -16.10 7.02
N LYS A 47 27.89 -16.37 5.79
CA LYS A 47 29.11 -17.11 5.46
C LYS A 47 30.04 -16.22 4.64
N CYS A 48 31.33 -16.15 4.99
CA CYS A 48 32.33 -15.45 4.21
C CYS A 48 32.58 -16.23 2.90
N GLU A 49 32.57 -15.52 1.78
CA GLU A 49 32.81 -16.13 0.46
C GLU A 49 34.24 -16.65 0.29
N ILE A 50 35.22 -15.96 0.90
CA ILE A 50 36.64 -16.25 0.76
C ILE A 50 37.07 -17.42 1.66
N CYS A 51 36.84 -17.33 2.97
CA CYS A 51 37.27 -18.37 3.91
C CYS A 51 36.25 -19.47 4.16
N GLY A 52 35.00 -19.25 3.76
CA GLY A 52 33.90 -20.21 3.96
C GLY A 52 33.41 -20.34 5.41
N GLU A 53 33.87 -19.50 6.33
CA GLU A 53 33.45 -19.54 7.73
C GLU A 53 32.15 -18.79 7.98
N VAL A 54 31.40 -19.21 9.00
CA VAL A 54 30.21 -18.51 9.48
C VAL A 54 30.67 -17.31 10.31
N VAL A 55 30.23 -16.11 9.92
CA VAL A 55 30.66 -14.83 10.53
C VAL A 55 29.56 -14.31 11.45
N ALA A 56 29.90 -13.95 12.68
CA ALA A 56 28.99 -13.29 13.61
C ALA A 56 28.66 -11.87 13.13
N TYR A 57 27.48 -11.36 13.51
CA TYR A 57 27.05 -10.03 13.04
C TYR A 57 27.98 -8.89 13.46
N GLU A 58 28.60 -9.02 14.62
CA GLU A 58 29.54 -8.05 15.20
C GLU A 58 30.87 -7.97 14.44
N ASP A 59 31.22 -9.05 13.70
CA ASP A 59 32.46 -9.16 12.92
C ASP A 59 32.25 -8.78 11.43
N ILE A 60 31.11 -8.14 11.10
CA ILE A 60 30.77 -7.75 9.72
C ILE A 60 30.90 -6.24 9.58
N ASP A 61 31.84 -5.80 8.78
CA ASP A 61 31.97 -4.44 8.30
C ASP A 61 31.26 -4.27 6.94
N LYS A 62 31.10 -3.03 6.50
CA LYS A 62 30.47 -2.70 5.20
C LYS A 62 31.56 -2.27 4.22
N ALA A 63 31.42 -2.63 2.97
CA ALA A 63 32.29 -2.17 1.90
C ALA A 63 31.50 -1.40 0.84
N TYR A 64 32.14 -0.38 0.27
CA TYR A 64 31.68 0.34 -0.91
C TYR A 64 32.61 0.06 -2.06
N GLU A 65 32.05 -0.24 -3.23
CA GLU A 65 32.82 -0.53 -4.45
C GLU A 65 32.52 0.52 -5.51
N GLU A 66 33.59 1.11 -6.05
CA GLU A 66 33.53 2.07 -7.16
C GLU A 66 34.77 1.89 -8.06
N ASP A 67 34.57 1.79 -9.36
CA ASP A 67 35.61 1.64 -10.38
C ASP A 67 36.66 0.55 -10.06
N GLY A 68 36.21 -0.58 -9.50
CA GLY A 68 37.08 -1.70 -9.12
C GLY A 68 37.91 -1.47 -7.85
N ARG A 69 37.62 -0.43 -7.09
CA ARG A 69 38.23 -0.16 -5.78
C ARG A 69 37.21 -0.46 -4.69
N THR A 70 37.60 -1.26 -3.73
CA THR A 70 36.79 -1.57 -2.55
C THR A 70 37.31 -0.76 -1.35
N VAL A 71 36.41 0.01 -0.72
CA VAL A 71 36.66 0.73 0.51
C VAL A 71 35.88 0.08 1.64
N VAL A 72 36.54 -0.44 2.65
CA VAL A 72 35.91 -1.02 3.83
C VAL A 72 35.61 0.09 4.83
N LEU A 73 34.37 0.16 5.27
CA LEU A 73 33.86 1.08 6.29
C LEU A 73 33.58 0.30 7.56
N THR A 74 34.39 0.55 8.58
CA THR A 74 34.23 -0.10 9.88
C THR A 74 32.98 0.42 10.61
N SER A 75 32.43 -0.38 11.51
CA SER A 75 31.34 0.04 12.38
C SER A 75 31.69 1.27 13.24
N ALA A 76 32.98 1.46 13.58
CA ALA A 76 33.43 2.63 14.32
C ALA A 76 33.45 3.91 13.46
N GLU A 77 33.90 3.82 12.20
CA GLU A 77 33.89 4.95 11.26
C GLU A 77 32.48 5.38 10.94
N LEU A 78 31.57 4.42 10.68
CA LEU A 78 30.15 4.72 10.44
C LEU A 78 29.48 5.41 11.64
N LYS A 79 29.83 5.05 12.86
CA LYS A 79 29.36 5.71 14.08
C LYS A 79 29.98 7.08 14.33
N SER A 80 31.12 7.37 13.73
CA SER A 80 31.80 8.68 13.84
C SER A 80 31.22 9.73 12.90
N LEU A 81 30.39 9.33 11.92
CA LEU A 81 29.68 10.28 11.09
C LEU A 81 28.84 11.18 12.00
N PRO A 82 28.79 12.49 11.74
CA PRO A 82 27.92 13.39 12.46
C PRO A 82 26.45 13.00 12.15
N GLU A 83 25.99 11.95 12.82
CA GLU A 83 24.58 11.60 12.80
C GLU A 83 23.82 12.70 13.49
N GLU A 84 22.75 13.15 12.87
CA GLU A 84 21.70 13.82 13.61
C GLU A 84 21.07 12.78 14.55
N ASN A 85 21.69 12.63 15.73
CA ASN A 85 21.11 11.89 16.86
C ASN A 85 19.91 12.64 17.45
N SER A 86 19.43 13.64 16.74
CA SER A 86 18.25 14.43 17.08
C SER A 86 17.04 13.49 17.03
N ARG A 87 16.36 13.38 18.16
CA ARG A 87 15.04 12.75 18.22
C ARG A 87 13.96 13.77 17.91
N GLU A 88 14.21 14.57 16.89
CA GLU A 88 13.32 15.63 16.47
C GLU A 88 12.83 15.38 15.04
N ILE A 89 11.58 15.69 14.83
CA ILE A 89 10.95 15.84 13.53
C ILE A 89 10.94 17.33 13.28
N GLU A 90 11.91 17.81 12.51
CA GLU A 90 12.08 19.22 12.21
C GLU A 90 11.13 19.64 11.09
N VAL A 91 10.26 20.63 11.35
CA VAL A 91 9.42 21.23 10.32
C VAL A 91 10.25 22.22 9.52
N VAL A 92 10.40 21.95 8.22
CA VAL A 92 11.19 22.78 7.29
C VAL A 92 10.32 23.84 6.65
N GLU A 93 9.15 23.43 6.12
CA GLU A 93 8.22 24.33 5.41
C GLU A 93 6.78 23.81 5.43
N PHE A 94 5.85 24.64 5.00
CA PHE A 94 4.44 24.30 4.81
C PHE A 94 4.04 24.52 3.36
N ILE A 95 3.43 23.50 2.75
CA ILE A 95 3.01 23.53 1.35
C ILE A 95 1.53 23.15 1.21
N PRO A 96 0.84 23.55 0.14
CA PRO A 96 -0.44 22.98 -0.25
C PRO A 96 -0.30 21.47 -0.54
N ALA A 97 -1.30 20.67 -0.16
CA ALA A 97 -1.22 19.19 -0.29
C ALA A 97 -1.08 18.73 -1.76
N GLU A 98 -1.70 19.46 -2.68
CA GLU A 98 -1.68 19.17 -4.12
C GLU A 98 -0.31 19.35 -4.79
N GLN A 99 0.65 20.02 -4.14
CA GLN A 99 2.01 20.17 -4.67
C GLN A 99 2.87 18.92 -4.46
N LEU A 100 2.44 18.00 -3.60
CA LEU A 100 3.19 16.78 -3.34
C LEU A 100 2.66 15.63 -4.20
N ASP A 101 3.51 15.21 -5.14
CA ASP A 101 3.19 14.09 -6.03
C ASP A 101 3.02 12.80 -5.19
N PRO A 102 1.91 12.04 -5.36
CA PRO A 102 1.67 10.77 -4.68
C PRO A 102 2.78 9.75 -4.83
N ILE A 103 3.57 9.76 -5.90
CA ILE A 103 4.71 8.87 -6.10
C ILE A 103 5.80 9.03 -5.03
N MET A 104 5.85 10.20 -4.38
CA MET A 104 6.83 10.50 -3.33
C MET A 104 6.52 9.79 -2.02
N TYR A 105 5.28 9.33 -1.78
CA TYR A 105 4.91 8.71 -0.51
C TYR A 105 5.45 7.28 -0.38
N GLU A 106 6.06 6.99 0.80
CA GLU A 106 6.57 5.67 1.16
C GLU A 106 5.73 5.07 2.30
N ARG A 107 6.22 5.16 3.54
CA ARG A 107 5.59 4.58 4.73
C ARG A 107 4.85 5.61 5.55
N SER A 108 3.75 5.19 6.16
CA SER A 108 2.92 6.05 7.00
C SER A 108 3.01 5.67 8.48
N TYR A 109 2.99 6.70 9.34
CA TYR A 109 3.10 6.56 10.78
C TYR A 109 2.10 7.46 11.49
N PHE A 110 1.41 6.92 12.50
CA PHE A 110 0.60 7.73 13.41
C PHE A 110 1.46 8.37 14.49
N LEU A 111 1.13 9.59 14.86
CA LEU A 111 1.76 10.34 15.93
C LEU A 111 0.80 10.48 17.10
N GLU A 112 1.18 9.96 18.26
CA GLU A 112 0.48 10.12 19.54
C GLU A 112 1.21 11.17 20.40
N PRO A 113 0.51 12.13 21.02
CA PRO A 113 1.15 13.05 21.95
C PRO A 113 1.72 12.31 23.17
N ASP A 114 3.01 12.52 23.50
CA ASP A 114 3.70 11.97 24.68
C ASP A 114 3.86 13.01 25.79
N SER A 115 2.76 13.65 26.17
CA SER A 115 2.74 14.71 27.18
C SER A 115 1.45 14.68 28.00
N LYS A 116 1.53 15.12 29.25
CA LYS A 116 0.36 15.25 30.13
C LYS A 116 -0.64 16.32 29.64
N SER A 117 -0.17 17.28 28.85
CA SER A 117 -1.00 18.31 28.20
C SER A 117 -0.78 18.26 26.69
N PRO A 118 -1.71 17.71 25.91
CA PRO A 118 -1.58 17.63 24.45
C PRO A 118 -1.86 18.95 23.72
N LYS A 119 -1.92 20.09 24.44
CA LYS A 119 -2.31 21.39 23.89
C LYS A 119 -1.49 21.79 22.65
N ALA A 120 -0.16 21.62 22.70
CA ALA A 120 0.71 21.98 21.58
C ALA A 120 0.47 21.09 20.36
N TYR A 121 0.24 19.77 20.59
CA TYR A 121 -0.13 18.83 19.55
C TYR A 121 -1.47 19.20 18.90
N MET A 122 -2.49 19.48 19.71
CA MET A 122 -3.81 19.85 19.21
C MET A 122 -3.78 21.17 18.45
N LEU A 123 -2.98 22.15 18.90
CA LEU A 123 -2.79 23.41 18.22
C LEU A 123 -2.17 23.20 16.82
N LEU A 124 -1.09 22.41 16.73
CA LEU A 124 -0.44 22.11 15.45
C LEU A 124 -1.42 21.38 14.51
N ARG A 125 -2.15 20.38 15.01
CA ARG A 125 -3.15 19.64 14.24
C ARG A 125 -4.22 20.58 13.68
N GLN A 126 -4.82 21.39 14.55
CA GLN A 126 -5.87 22.33 14.16
C GLN A 126 -5.36 23.37 13.15
N THR A 127 -4.14 23.89 13.33
CA THR A 127 -3.55 24.84 12.39
C THR A 127 -3.36 24.25 11.01
N LEU A 128 -2.86 23.00 10.91
CA LEU A 128 -2.71 22.31 9.62
C LEU A 128 -4.07 22.07 8.94
N GLU A 129 -5.09 21.70 9.73
CA GLU A 129 -6.46 21.51 9.24
C GLU A 129 -7.08 22.82 8.74
N ASP A 130 -7.04 23.88 9.54
CA ASP A 130 -7.64 25.19 9.20
C ASP A 130 -6.97 25.86 8.00
N THR A 131 -5.68 25.62 7.79
CA THR A 131 -4.91 26.20 6.68
C THR A 131 -4.85 25.34 5.42
N ASP A 132 -5.38 24.11 5.47
CA ASP A 132 -5.30 23.11 4.40
C ASP A 132 -3.87 22.91 3.89
N ARG A 133 -2.91 22.82 4.84
CA ARG A 133 -1.50 22.67 4.53
C ARG A 133 -0.93 21.40 5.14
N ILE A 134 0.12 20.91 4.50
CA ILE A 134 0.98 19.86 5.03
C ILE A 134 2.34 20.46 5.38
N ALA A 135 2.99 19.92 6.41
CA ALA A 135 4.35 20.34 6.75
C ALA A 135 5.35 19.34 6.15
N ILE A 136 6.34 19.87 5.43
CA ILE A 136 7.51 19.08 5.02
C ILE A 136 8.47 19.06 6.20
N VAL A 137 8.92 17.87 6.55
CA VAL A 137 9.75 17.64 7.72
C VAL A 137 10.99 16.81 7.38
N GLN A 138 12.06 17.01 8.16
CA GLN A 138 13.21 16.13 8.19
C GLN A 138 13.29 15.46 9.55
N TYR A 139 13.64 14.18 9.56
CA TYR A 139 13.74 13.40 10.80
C TYR A 139 14.70 12.22 10.67
N ALA A 140 15.29 11.81 11.78
CA ALA A 140 16.15 10.64 11.84
C ALA A 140 15.36 9.41 12.31
N LEU A 141 15.34 8.35 11.50
CA LEU A 141 14.75 7.07 11.87
C LEU A 141 15.68 5.92 11.47
N ARG A 142 16.09 5.10 12.45
CA ARG A 142 17.01 3.96 12.26
C ARG A 142 18.34 4.39 11.61
N GLN A 143 18.95 5.43 12.12
CA GLN A 143 20.24 5.97 11.67
C GLN A 143 20.24 6.46 10.21
N LYS A 144 19.08 6.89 9.71
CA LYS A 144 18.97 7.53 8.40
C LYS A 144 18.15 8.79 8.53
N THR A 145 18.64 9.88 7.97
CA THR A 145 17.84 11.09 7.74
C THR A 145 16.81 10.80 6.66
N ARG A 146 15.58 11.21 6.89
CA ARG A 146 14.45 11.02 5.99
C ARG A 146 13.72 12.33 5.79
N LEU A 147 13.18 12.49 4.60
CA LEU A 147 12.17 13.49 4.30
C LEU A 147 10.79 12.93 4.66
N GLY A 148 9.88 13.78 5.09
CA GLY A 148 8.51 13.38 5.39
C GLY A 148 7.51 14.49 5.21
N ALA A 149 6.24 14.10 5.13
CA ALA A 149 5.09 14.99 5.14
C ALA A 149 4.27 14.75 6.41
N LEU A 150 4.04 15.81 7.18
CA LEU A 150 3.17 15.80 8.35
C LEU A 150 1.83 16.40 7.96
N ARG A 151 0.75 15.63 8.13
CA ARG A 151 -0.61 16.05 7.80
C ARG A 151 -1.64 15.54 8.81
N VAL A 152 -2.84 16.06 8.74
CA VAL A 152 -3.97 15.61 9.56
C VAL A 152 -4.67 14.42 8.88
N ARG A 153 -5.03 13.41 9.68
CA ARG A 153 -5.93 12.33 9.29
C ARG A 153 -6.92 12.03 10.41
N GLY A 154 -8.16 12.45 10.25
CA GLY A 154 -9.14 12.39 11.33
C GLY A 154 -8.64 13.16 12.57
N ASP A 155 -8.60 12.51 13.71
CA ASP A 155 -8.21 13.15 14.98
C ASP A 155 -6.70 13.11 15.28
N VAL A 156 -5.87 12.57 14.37
CA VAL A 156 -4.44 12.38 14.62
C VAL A 156 -3.56 13.04 13.56
N LEU A 157 -2.31 13.34 13.95
CA LEU A 157 -1.27 13.69 12.99
C LEU A 157 -0.70 12.41 12.38
N LEU A 158 -0.53 12.43 11.06
CA LEU A 158 0.08 11.39 10.27
C LEU A 158 1.42 11.90 9.73
N LEU A 159 2.48 11.16 9.99
CA LEU A 159 3.79 11.36 9.35
C LEU A 159 3.92 10.34 8.21
N GLN A 160 4.07 10.82 6.99
CA GLN A 160 4.37 9.99 5.82
C GLN A 160 5.82 10.19 5.42
N ALA A 161 6.60 9.12 5.37
CA ALA A 161 7.94 9.17 4.79
C ALA A 161 7.83 9.51 3.31
N LEU A 162 8.77 10.32 2.84
CA LEU A 162 8.88 10.70 1.44
C LEU A 162 10.18 10.16 0.87
N LEU A 163 10.15 9.83 -0.40
CA LEU A 163 11.34 9.59 -1.21
C LEU A 163 12.10 10.90 -1.42
N TRP A 164 13.40 10.81 -1.61
CA TRP A 164 14.20 11.93 -2.11
C TRP A 164 13.93 12.13 -3.61
N GLY A 165 14.12 13.35 -4.11
CA GLY A 165 13.83 13.67 -5.51
C GLY A 165 14.63 12.83 -6.53
N ASP A 166 15.82 12.36 -6.15
CA ASP A 166 16.70 11.51 -6.96
C ASP A 166 16.32 10.01 -6.93
N GLU A 167 15.44 9.60 -5.99
CA GLU A 167 14.91 8.23 -5.95
C GLU A 167 13.77 8.02 -6.97
N VAL A 168 13.15 9.11 -7.45
CA VAL A 168 12.08 9.05 -8.45
C VAL A 168 12.67 9.05 -9.87
N ARG A 169 12.45 7.97 -10.61
CA ARG A 169 12.97 7.80 -11.98
C ARG A 169 12.17 8.62 -12.97
N GLU A 170 12.86 9.17 -13.96
CA GLU A 170 12.19 9.78 -15.11
C GLU A 170 11.49 8.72 -15.97
N ALA A 171 10.21 8.96 -16.29
CA ALA A 171 9.42 8.09 -17.18
C ALA A 171 9.68 8.45 -18.65
N LYS A 172 10.81 7.99 -19.22
CA LYS A 172 11.15 8.16 -20.65
C LYS A 172 10.99 6.84 -21.38
N PHE A 173 9.95 6.75 -22.20
CA PHE A 173 9.66 5.55 -22.99
C PHE A 173 9.61 5.89 -24.48
N PRO A 174 10.56 5.41 -25.29
CA PRO A 174 10.58 5.67 -26.75
C PRO A 174 9.28 5.24 -27.46
N SER A 175 8.57 4.26 -26.93
CA SER A 175 7.27 3.81 -27.44
C SER A 175 6.15 4.85 -27.33
N LEU A 176 6.30 5.87 -26.49
CA LEU A 176 5.35 6.97 -26.34
C LEU A 176 5.69 8.18 -27.23
N GLU A 177 6.89 8.20 -27.84
CA GLU A 177 7.35 9.26 -28.74
C GLU A 177 6.81 9.06 -30.17
N THR A 178 5.56 8.64 -30.31
CA THR A 178 4.90 8.36 -31.59
C THR A 178 3.77 9.34 -31.86
N ASP A 179 3.64 9.80 -33.12
CA ASP A 179 2.54 10.69 -33.52
C ASP A 179 1.27 9.87 -33.81
N ILE A 180 0.64 9.38 -32.73
CA ILE A 180 -0.62 8.63 -32.78
C ILE A 180 -1.78 9.61 -32.74
N LYS A 181 -2.64 9.62 -33.76
CA LYS A 181 -3.85 10.43 -33.80
C LYS A 181 -5.02 9.65 -33.21
N ILE A 182 -5.55 10.14 -32.13
CA ILE A 182 -6.81 9.68 -31.54
C ILE A 182 -7.96 10.48 -32.16
N THR A 183 -8.96 9.81 -32.68
CA THR A 183 -10.12 10.45 -33.29
C THR A 183 -11.14 10.87 -32.23
N ASP A 184 -11.93 11.91 -32.51
CA ASP A 184 -12.98 12.38 -31.61
C ASP A 184 -13.97 11.26 -31.21
N LYS A 185 -14.27 10.36 -32.14
CA LYS A 185 -15.16 9.23 -31.91
C LYS A 185 -14.56 8.19 -30.96
N GLU A 186 -13.28 7.91 -31.07
CA GLU A 186 -12.56 7.02 -30.12
C GLU A 186 -12.54 7.64 -28.73
N MET A 187 -12.32 8.95 -28.63
CA MET A 187 -12.36 9.68 -27.37
C MET A 187 -13.76 9.67 -26.75
N GLU A 188 -14.82 9.93 -27.55
CA GLU A 188 -16.22 9.90 -27.08
C GLU A 188 -16.60 8.52 -26.53
N MET A 189 -16.26 7.46 -27.26
CA MET A 189 -16.57 6.07 -26.83
C MET A 189 -15.77 5.66 -25.59
N SER A 190 -14.50 6.06 -25.52
CA SER A 190 -13.67 5.80 -24.35
C SER A 190 -14.19 6.53 -23.11
N SER A 191 -14.56 7.82 -23.26
CA SER A 191 -15.17 8.60 -22.17
C SER A 191 -16.48 7.99 -21.69
N ALA A 192 -17.37 7.60 -22.62
CA ALA A 192 -18.63 6.95 -22.26
C ALA A 192 -18.42 5.62 -21.51
N LEU A 193 -17.37 4.86 -21.84
CA LEU A 193 -17.01 3.64 -21.08
C LEU A 193 -16.51 3.97 -19.68
N VAL A 194 -15.63 4.97 -19.53
CA VAL A 194 -15.14 5.44 -18.22
C VAL A 194 -16.31 5.91 -17.36
N ASP A 195 -17.19 6.75 -17.90
CA ASP A 195 -18.36 7.27 -17.16
C ASP A 195 -19.30 6.14 -16.72
N SER A 196 -19.46 5.10 -17.56
CA SER A 196 -20.27 3.93 -17.21
C SER A 196 -19.68 3.07 -16.09
N MET A 197 -18.40 3.24 -15.79
CA MET A 197 -17.67 2.51 -14.74
C MET A 197 -17.32 3.41 -13.55
N ALA A 198 -17.62 4.70 -13.63
CA ALA A 198 -17.36 5.64 -12.56
C ALA A 198 -18.31 5.41 -11.38
N HIS A 199 -17.74 5.20 -10.19
CA HIS A 199 -18.45 5.11 -8.92
C HIS A 199 -17.49 5.55 -7.80
N ASP A 200 -18.03 5.83 -6.63
CA ASP A 200 -17.22 6.16 -5.47
C ASP A 200 -16.34 4.97 -5.08
N PHE A 201 -15.10 5.26 -4.65
CA PHE A 201 -14.17 4.22 -4.24
C PHE A 201 -14.50 3.73 -2.82
N ASP A 202 -14.90 2.48 -2.71
CA ASP A 202 -15.02 1.79 -1.43
C ASP A 202 -13.98 0.67 -1.33
N PRO A 203 -12.97 0.80 -0.45
CA PRO A 203 -11.94 -0.23 -0.30
C PRO A 203 -12.47 -1.57 0.21
N GLU A 204 -13.66 -1.61 0.85
CA GLU A 204 -14.26 -2.84 1.39
C GLU A 204 -14.87 -3.73 0.28
N GLU A 205 -15.10 -3.19 -0.91
CA GLU A 205 -15.56 -3.96 -2.07
C GLU A 205 -14.48 -4.83 -2.70
N TYR A 206 -13.20 -4.59 -2.35
CA TYR A 206 -12.07 -5.32 -2.93
C TYR A 206 -11.57 -6.39 -1.96
N THR A 207 -11.47 -7.62 -2.46
CA THR A 207 -10.96 -8.76 -1.71
C THR A 207 -9.69 -9.29 -2.36
N ASP A 208 -8.74 -9.76 -1.54
CA ASP A 208 -7.58 -10.50 -2.02
C ASP A 208 -7.93 -11.98 -2.15
N ASP A 209 -8.28 -12.39 -3.38
CA ASP A 209 -8.69 -13.76 -3.68
C ASP A 209 -7.56 -14.77 -3.39
N TYR A 210 -6.29 -14.36 -3.58
CA TYR A 210 -5.14 -15.23 -3.27
C TYR A 210 -5.04 -15.52 -1.77
N GLN A 211 -5.15 -14.50 -0.93
CA GLN A 211 -5.10 -14.69 0.53
C GLN A 211 -6.31 -15.50 1.03
N ALA A 212 -7.49 -15.30 0.44
CA ALA A 212 -8.69 -16.08 0.75
C ALA A 212 -8.50 -17.57 0.39
N GLN A 213 -7.98 -17.86 -0.80
CA GLN A 213 -7.66 -19.21 -1.24
C GLN A 213 -6.55 -19.86 -0.41
N LEU A 214 -5.49 -19.09 -0.09
CA LEU A 214 -4.40 -19.57 0.77
C LEU A 214 -4.90 -19.95 2.17
N LYS A 215 -5.78 -19.15 2.74
CA LYS A 215 -6.43 -19.44 4.02
C LYS A 215 -7.25 -20.72 3.96
N THR A 216 -8.06 -20.89 2.92
CA THR A 216 -8.85 -22.11 2.68
C THR A 216 -7.96 -23.35 2.54
N LEU A 217 -6.83 -23.22 1.82
CA LEU A 217 -5.84 -24.29 1.68
C LEU A 217 -5.22 -24.68 3.03
N ILE A 218 -4.84 -23.69 3.85
CA ILE A 218 -4.26 -23.91 5.18
C ILE A 218 -5.28 -24.62 6.09
N GLU A 219 -6.53 -24.14 6.13
CA GLU A 219 -7.60 -24.74 6.92
C GLU A 219 -7.89 -26.19 6.49
N ALA A 220 -7.98 -26.44 5.19
CA ALA A 220 -8.19 -27.79 4.66
C ALA A 220 -7.02 -28.74 4.95
N LYS A 221 -5.77 -28.24 4.92
CA LYS A 221 -4.58 -29.03 5.32
C LYS A 221 -4.53 -29.32 6.82
N LEU A 222 -4.98 -28.38 7.65
CA LEU A 222 -5.09 -28.61 9.10
C LEU A 222 -6.13 -29.70 9.44
N GLU A 223 -7.22 -29.80 8.66
CA GLU A 223 -8.27 -30.78 8.88
C GLU A 223 -7.94 -32.16 8.29
N LYS A 224 -7.42 -32.21 7.07
CA LYS A 224 -7.24 -33.45 6.28
C LYS A 224 -5.78 -33.94 6.21
N GLY A 225 -4.80 -33.17 6.68
CA GLY A 225 -3.38 -33.48 6.58
C GLY A 225 -2.90 -33.56 5.12
N GLU A 226 -2.01 -34.50 4.82
CA GLU A 226 -1.41 -34.68 3.48
C GLU A 226 -2.37 -35.27 2.43
N ALA A 227 -3.53 -35.78 2.85
CA ALA A 227 -4.52 -36.40 1.95
C ALA A 227 -5.42 -35.36 1.23
N LEU A 228 -5.03 -34.08 1.20
CA LEU A 228 -5.79 -33.03 0.55
C LEU A 228 -5.65 -33.12 -0.97
N ASP A 229 -6.77 -33.26 -1.66
CA ASP A 229 -6.89 -33.08 -3.11
C ASP A 229 -7.17 -31.61 -3.41
N THR A 230 -6.18 -30.92 -3.99
CA THR A 230 -6.26 -29.51 -4.31
C THR A 230 -7.17 -29.23 -5.51
N GLU A 231 -7.28 -30.15 -6.48
CA GLU A 231 -8.20 -30.01 -7.60
C GLU A 231 -9.66 -30.11 -7.15
N ALA A 232 -9.95 -31.00 -6.19
CA ALA A 232 -11.27 -31.11 -5.60
C ALA A 232 -11.64 -29.89 -4.73
N THR A 233 -10.65 -29.15 -4.21
CA THR A 233 -10.85 -28.00 -3.31
C THR A 233 -11.05 -26.70 -4.10
N PHE A 234 -10.30 -26.50 -5.20
CA PHE A 234 -10.27 -25.24 -5.95
C PHE A 234 -10.79 -25.34 -7.39
N GLY A 235 -11.10 -26.56 -7.87
CA GLY A 235 -11.39 -26.81 -9.28
C GLY A 235 -10.14 -26.91 -10.14
N ALA A 236 -10.29 -27.41 -11.36
CA ALA A 236 -9.20 -27.40 -12.34
C ALA A 236 -8.88 -25.95 -12.73
N VAL A 237 -7.59 -25.58 -12.76
CA VAL A 237 -7.13 -24.29 -13.28
C VAL A 237 -7.47 -24.28 -14.77
N GLU A 238 -8.47 -23.50 -15.18
CA GLU A 238 -8.71 -23.22 -16.61
C GLU A 238 -7.44 -22.52 -17.13
N GLY A 239 -6.75 -23.18 -18.07
CA GLY A 239 -5.52 -22.66 -18.67
C GLY A 239 -5.75 -21.27 -19.26
N GLU A 240 -4.74 -20.42 -19.15
CA GLU A 240 -4.70 -19.09 -19.78
C GLU A 240 -5.14 -19.20 -21.24
N GLY A 241 -6.24 -18.55 -21.59
CA GLY A 241 -6.73 -18.45 -22.94
C GLY A 241 -5.65 -17.81 -23.82
N GLU A 242 -5.25 -18.53 -24.86
CA GLU A 242 -4.31 -18.08 -25.90
C GLU A 242 -4.65 -16.66 -26.39
N GLY A 243 -3.60 -15.92 -26.66
CA GLY A 243 -3.55 -14.52 -27.03
C GLY A 243 -4.68 -14.07 -27.95
N GLY A 244 -5.38 -13.03 -27.50
CA GLY A 244 -6.46 -12.44 -28.28
C GLY A 244 -5.99 -11.92 -29.64
N ASP A 245 -6.74 -12.28 -30.67
CA ASP A 245 -6.70 -11.64 -31.98
C ASP A 245 -6.66 -10.12 -31.81
N VAL A 246 -5.92 -9.44 -32.69
CA VAL A 246 -5.90 -7.97 -32.77
C VAL A 246 -7.30 -7.48 -33.13
N ILE A 247 -8.11 -7.31 -32.10
CA ILE A 247 -9.45 -6.75 -32.22
C ILE A 247 -9.29 -5.25 -32.51
N ASP A 248 -10.01 -4.75 -33.51
CA ASP A 248 -10.10 -3.30 -33.75
C ASP A 248 -10.53 -2.60 -32.46
N LEU A 249 -9.76 -1.61 -32.01
CA LEU A 249 -9.98 -0.86 -30.78
C LEU A 249 -11.43 -0.35 -30.66
N MET A 250 -12.02 0.12 -31.79
CA MET A 250 -13.40 0.59 -31.84
C MET A 250 -14.42 -0.52 -31.60
N GLU A 251 -14.16 -1.70 -32.14
CA GLU A 251 -15.02 -2.87 -31.94
C GLU A 251 -14.93 -3.37 -30.48
N ALA A 252 -13.73 -3.36 -29.89
CA ALA A 252 -13.51 -3.72 -28.51
C ALA A 252 -14.23 -2.76 -27.53
N LEU A 253 -14.13 -1.45 -27.74
CA LEU A 253 -14.84 -0.42 -26.96
C LEU A 253 -16.35 -0.59 -27.06
N LYS A 254 -16.89 -0.82 -28.27
CA LYS A 254 -18.32 -1.04 -28.49
C LYS A 254 -18.81 -2.29 -27.78
N ARG A 255 -18.11 -3.41 -27.90
CA ARG A 255 -18.45 -4.68 -27.22
C ARG A 255 -18.45 -4.51 -25.70
N SER A 256 -17.49 -3.76 -25.14
CA SER A 256 -17.40 -3.49 -23.70
C SER A 256 -18.60 -2.67 -23.20
N LEU A 257 -19.00 -1.63 -23.91
CA LEU A 257 -20.18 -0.81 -23.60
C LEU A 257 -21.49 -1.63 -23.68
N ASP A 258 -21.63 -2.45 -24.73
CA ASP A 258 -22.83 -3.30 -24.92
C ASP A 258 -22.93 -4.37 -23.80
N LYS A 259 -21.80 -4.98 -23.41
CA LYS A 259 -21.75 -5.97 -22.32
C LYS A 259 -22.16 -5.37 -20.97
N LYS A 260 -21.78 -4.12 -20.69
CA LYS A 260 -22.15 -3.47 -19.44
C LYS A 260 -23.63 -3.06 -19.42
N ARG A 261 -24.14 -2.49 -20.51
CA ARG A 261 -25.59 -2.18 -20.66
C ARG A 261 -26.47 -3.43 -20.55
N GLY A 262 -25.97 -4.59 -21.00
CA GLY A 262 -26.66 -5.88 -20.84
C GLY A 262 -26.71 -6.36 -19.38
N LYS A 263 -25.65 -6.12 -18.60
CA LYS A 263 -25.62 -6.46 -17.17
C LYS A 263 -26.52 -5.55 -16.32
N GLU A 264 -26.58 -4.26 -16.60
CA GLU A 264 -27.46 -3.31 -15.88
C GLU A 264 -28.95 -3.65 -16.11
N LYS A 265 -29.34 -4.04 -17.34
CA LYS A 265 -30.71 -4.48 -17.62
C LYS A 265 -31.10 -5.79 -16.92
N ALA A 266 -30.14 -6.72 -16.76
CA ALA A 266 -30.41 -7.97 -16.04
C ALA A 266 -30.52 -7.75 -14.52
N SER A 267 -29.79 -6.81 -13.94
CA SER A 267 -29.88 -6.47 -12.50
C SER A 267 -31.18 -5.69 -12.18
N ASP A 268 -31.69 -4.86 -13.09
CA ASP A 268 -32.94 -4.15 -12.91
C ASP A 268 -34.16 -5.08 -13.04
N ASP A 269 -34.11 -6.08 -13.90
CA ASP A 269 -35.16 -7.08 -14.02
C ASP A 269 -35.29 -8.01 -12.80
N ASP A 270 -34.13 -8.39 -12.19
CA ASP A 270 -34.11 -9.18 -10.94
C ASP A 270 -34.62 -8.35 -9.74
N ALA A 271 -34.25 -7.08 -9.64
CA ALA A 271 -34.75 -6.17 -8.60
C ALA A 271 -36.26 -5.87 -8.74
N ALA A 272 -36.83 -5.92 -9.96
CA ALA A 272 -38.25 -5.77 -10.22
C ALA A 272 -39.04 -7.04 -9.86
N ALA A 273 -38.46 -8.24 -10.07
CA ALA A 273 -39.08 -9.51 -9.73
C ALA A 273 -39.22 -9.71 -8.21
N ASP A 274 -38.24 -9.29 -7.44
CA ASP A 274 -38.24 -9.42 -5.96
C ASP A 274 -39.24 -8.45 -5.29
N LYS A 275 -39.46 -7.25 -5.86
CA LYS A 275 -40.49 -6.32 -5.41
C LYS A 275 -41.95 -6.75 -5.73
N ALA A 276 -42.15 -7.63 -6.71
CA ALA A 276 -43.43 -8.18 -7.05
C ALA A 276 -43.88 -9.35 -6.13
N ALA A 277 -42.91 -10.07 -5.55
CA ALA A 277 -43.17 -11.21 -4.66
C ALA A 277 -43.54 -10.82 -3.20
N SER A 278 -43.32 -9.55 -2.79
CA SER A 278 -43.46 -9.09 -1.40
C SER A 278 -44.80 -8.36 -1.07
N LYS A 279 -45.86 -8.44 -1.91
CA LYS A 279 -47.15 -7.86 -1.55
C LYS A 279 -47.97 -8.79 -0.62
N PRO A 280 -48.30 -8.35 0.63
CA PRO A 280 -49.08 -9.20 1.55
C PRO A 280 -50.56 -9.36 1.08
N LYS A 281 -51.01 -10.62 1.02
CA LYS A 281 -52.42 -10.97 0.76
C LYS A 281 -53.32 -10.39 1.87
N ALA A 282 -54.25 -9.51 1.48
CA ALA A 282 -55.25 -8.97 2.37
C ALA A 282 -56.17 -10.10 2.92
N ARG A 283 -56.24 -10.16 4.26
CA ARG A 283 -57.05 -11.13 5.01
C ARG A 283 -58.53 -10.68 5.00
N ALA A 284 -59.35 -11.40 4.30
CA ALA A 284 -60.83 -11.18 4.30
C ALA A 284 -61.38 -11.41 5.70
N LYS A 285 -62.06 -10.41 6.27
CA LYS A 285 -62.86 -10.53 7.46
C LYS A 285 -64.19 -11.19 7.11
N LYS A 286 -64.46 -12.35 7.68
CA LYS A 286 -65.74 -13.00 7.68
C LYS A 286 -66.54 -12.47 8.88
N LYS A 287 -67.72 -11.85 8.61
CA LYS A 287 -68.75 -11.54 9.61
C LYS A 287 -69.58 -12.82 9.89
N ALA A 288 -69.81 -13.13 11.11
CA ALA A 288 -71.03 -13.61 11.73
C ALA A 288 -70.89 -13.42 13.25
#